data_eda211aa393eedaadfec125e5b18359e
#
_entry.id   eda211aa393eedaadfec125e5b18359e
#
_cell.length_a   1.000
_cell.length_b   1.000
_cell.length_c   1.000
_cell.angle_alpha   90.00
_cell.angle_beta   90.00
_cell.angle_gamma   90.00
#
_symmetry.space_group_name_H-M   'P 1'
#
loop_
_entity.id
_entity.type
_entity.pdbx_description
1 polymer ?
#
loop_
_entity_poly.entity_id
_entity_poly.type
_entity_poly.pdbx_seq_one_letter_code
_entity_poly.pdbx_strand_id
1 'polypeptide(L)' 'MNGQLVLLSRLLKTVRSAKDFKELSRAIIFARKWKDRLSRSDQLKLLREINSKISAYV' A
#
# COMPACT_ATOMS: atom_id res chain seq x y z
N MET A 1 -2.18 8.63 -20.36
CA MET A 1 -2.77 7.94 -19.21
C MET A 1 -1.67 7.45 -18.29
N ASN A 2 -1.88 7.60 -17.03
CA ASN A 2 -0.83 7.36 -16.08
C ASN A 2 -1.02 6.04 -15.34
N GLY A 3 -0.30 5.00 -15.76
CA GLY A 3 -0.37 3.68 -15.14
C GLY A 3 0.05 3.69 -13.68
N GLN A 4 0.88 4.66 -13.28
CA GLN A 4 1.33 4.78 -11.90
C GLN A 4 0.19 5.17 -10.96
N LEU A 5 -0.73 6.03 -11.43
CA LEU A 5 -1.88 6.41 -10.62
C LEU A 5 -2.79 5.21 -10.36
N VAL A 6 -2.97 4.37 -11.38
CA VAL A 6 -3.80 3.18 -11.23
C VAL A 6 -3.15 2.20 -10.26
N LEU A 7 -1.84 2.01 -10.38
CA LEU A 7 -1.10 1.11 -9.51
C LEU A 7 -1.16 1.58 -8.05
N LEU A 8 -0.88 2.87 -7.82
CA LEU A 8 -0.93 3.43 -6.48
C LEU A 8 -2.32 3.25 -5.86
N SER A 9 -3.35 3.55 -6.63
CA SER A 9 -4.73 3.42 -6.17
C SER A 9 -5.05 1.99 -5.76
N ARG A 10 -4.61 1.01 -6.55
CA ARG A 10 -4.82 -0.39 -6.22
C ARG A 10 -4.09 -0.81 -4.95
N LEU A 11 -2.85 -0.38 -4.81
CA LEU A 11 -2.06 -0.71 -3.63
C LEU A 11 -2.67 -0.10 -2.37
N LEU A 12 -3.07 1.16 -2.45
CA LEU A 12 -3.73 1.82 -1.33
C LEU A 12 -5.03 1.13 -0.96
N LYS A 13 -5.82 0.77 -1.96
CA LYS A 13 -7.09 0.09 -1.73
C LYS A 13 -6.87 -1.27 -1.06
N THR A 14 -5.86 -2.01 -1.48
CA THR A 14 -5.52 -3.30 -0.90
C THR A 14 -5.16 -3.15 0.58
N VAL A 15 -4.36 -2.14 0.90
CA VAL A 15 -3.97 -1.87 2.28
C VAL A 15 -5.19 -1.47 3.11
N ARG A 16 -6.01 -0.56 2.58
CA ARG A 16 -7.19 -0.06 3.29
C ARG A 16 -8.24 -1.13 3.53
N SER A 17 -8.38 -2.07 2.60
CA SER A 17 -9.39 -3.13 2.70
C SER A 17 -8.97 -4.28 3.61
N ALA A 18 -7.74 -4.31 4.07
CA ALA A 18 -7.28 -5.37 4.95
C ALA A 18 -8.11 -5.39 6.24
N LYS A 19 -8.71 -6.51 6.54
CA LYS A 19 -9.60 -6.65 7.69
C LYS A 19 -8.90 -7.14 8.94
N ASP A 20 -7.77 -7.82 8.77
CA ASP A 20 -6.99 -8.33 9.88
C ASP A 20 -5.51 -8.23 9.55
N PHE A 21 -4.69 -8.59 10.52
CA PHE A 21 -3.24 -8.49 10.36
C PHE A 21 -2.70 -9.38 9.26
N LYS A 22 -3.32 -10.53 9.06
CA LYS A 22 -2.90 -11.47 8.02
C LYS A 22 -3.11 -10.87 6.63
N GLU A 23 -4.29 -10.27 6.40
CA GLU A 23 -4.56 -9.60 5.14
C GLU A 23 -3.63 -8.39 4.95
N LEU A 24 -3.38 -7.65 6.02
CA LEU A 24 -2.48 -6.51 5.96
C LEU A 24 -1.07 -6.95 5.59
N SER A 25 -0.58 -8.06 6.15
CA SER A 25 0.73 -8.59 5.82
C SER A 25 0.84 -8.91 4.34
N ARG A 26 -0.20 -9.53 3.78
CA ARG A 26 -0.24 -9.83 2.35
C ARG A 26 -0.24 -8.55 1.51
N ALA A 27 -0.98 -7.55 1.95
CA ALA A 27 -1.04 -6.27 1.25
C ALA A 27 0.33 -5.60 1.26
N ILE A 28 1.04 -5.67 2.37
CA ILE A 28 2.39 -5.10 2.48
C ILE A 28 3.36 -5.82 1.53
N ILE A 29 3.31 -7.14 1.49
CA ILE A 29 4.17 -7.92 0.61
C ILE A 29 3.89 -7.55 -0.85
N PHE A 30 2.63 -7.45 -1.20
CA PHE A 30 2.21 -7.06 -2.54
C PHE A 30 2.68 -5.64 -2.88
N ALA A 31 2.53 -4.72 -1.94
CA ALA A 31 2.96 -3.33 -2.13
C ALA A 31 4.48 -3.25 -2.32
N ARG A 32 5.24 -4.00 -1.53
CA ARG A 32 6.71 -4.01 -1.64
C ARG A 32 7.17 -4.55 -2.99
N LYS A 33 6.45 -5.50 -3.53
CA LYS A 33 6.77 -6.07 -4.83
C LYS A 33 6.64 -5.03 -5.95
N TRP A 34 5.66 -4.14 -5.84
CA TRP A 34 5.36 -3.18 -6.89
C TRP A 34 5.83 -1.76 -6.61
N LYS A 35 6.38 -1.51 -5.42
CA LYS A 35 6.74 -0.14 -5.03
C LYS A 35 7.76 0.50 -5.97
N ASP A 36 8.64 -0.29 -6.55
CA ASP A 36 9.69 0.23 -7.43
C ASP A 36 9.12 0.83 -8.72
N ARG A 37 7.87 0.52 -9.03
CA ARG A 37 7.19 1.08 -10.18
C ARG A 37 6.54 2.42 -9.88
N LEU A 38 6.55 2.82 -8.62
CA LEU A 38 5.97 4.09 -8.20
C LEU A 38 7.03 5.16 -8.11
N SER A 39 6.62 6.43 -8.30
CA SER A 39 7.52 7.54 -8.03
C SER A 39 7.81 7.59 -6.53
N ARG A 40 8.87 8.28 -6.16
CA ARG A 40 9.25 8.39 -4.75
C ARG A 40 8.13 9.00 -3.91
N SER A 41 7.46 10.00 -4.46
CA SER A 41 6.34 10.65 -3.81
C SER A 41 5.20 9.66 -3.53
N ASP A 42 4.89 8.82 -4.52
CA ASP A 42 3.84 7.82 -4.38
C ASP A 42 4.24 6.71 -3.40
N GLN A 43 5.52 6.34 -3.39
CA GLN A 43 6.02 5.37 -2.42
C GLN A 43 5.84 5.88 -0.99
N LEU A 44 6.08 7.18 -0.77
CA LEU A 44 5.88 7.77 0.55
C LEU A 44 4.41 7.76 0.97
N LYS A 45 3.51 8.03 0.03
CA LYS A 45 2.07 7.97 0.30
C LYS A 45 1.66 6.56 0.70
N LEU A 46 2.16 5.57 -0.02
CA LEU A 46 1.87 4.18 0.27
C LEU A 46 2.40 3.79 1.65
N LEU A 47 3.62 4.20 1.96
CA LEU A 47 4.25 3.90 3.23
C LEU A 47 3.46 4.50 4.39
N ARG A 48 2.98 5.72 4.23
CA ARG A 48 2.13 6.37 5.24
C ARG A 48 0.85 5.60 5.48
N GLU A 49 0.23 5.12 4.41
CA GLU A 49 -1.00 4.35 4.54
C GLU A 49 -0.74 3.04 5.27
N ILE A 50 0.35 2.37 4.95
CA ILE A 50 0.74 1.13 5.62
C ILE A 50 0.99 1.38 7.11
N ASN A 51 1.76 2.41 7.44
CA ASN A 51 2.06 2.73 8.83
C ASN A 51 0.80 3.07 9.61
N SER A 52 -0.09 3.83 9.00
CA SER A 52 -1.36 4.17 9.63
C SER A 52 -2.19 2.93 9.93
N LYS A 53 -2.21 2.00 8.99
CA LYS A 53 -2.97 0.77 9.16
C LYS A 53 -2.35 -0.14 10.24
N ILE A 54 -1.03 -0.22 10.26
CA ILE A 54 -0.32 -1.00 11.28
C ILE A 54 -0.62 -0.45 12.67
N SER A 55 -0.64 0.86 12.82
CA SER A 55 -0.94 1.50 14.09
C SER A 55 -2.32 1.14 14.62
N ALA A 56 -3.25 0.83 13.73
CA ALA A 56 -4.59 0.43 14.13
C ALA A 56 -4.63 -0.96 14.76
N TYR A 57 -3.60 -1.77 14.52
CA TYR A 57 -3.52 -3.13 15.06
C TYR A 57 -2.56 -3.24 16.26
N VAL A 58 -1.91 -2.17 16.62
CA VAL A 58 -0.98 -2.15 17.75
C VAL A 58 -1.62 -1.51 19.03
#